data_707a12175125edeaeac5186a959a5d09
#
_entry.id   707a12175125edeaeac5186a959a5d09
#
_cell.length_a   1.000
_cell.length_b   1.000
_cell.length_c   1.000
_cell.angle_alpha   90.00
_cell.angle_beta   90.00
_cell.angle_gamma   90.00
#
_symmetry.space_group_name_H-M   'P 1'
#
loop_
_entity.id
_entity.type
_entity.pdbx_description
1 polymer ?
#
loop_
_entity_poly.entity_id
_entity_poly.type
_entity_poly.pdbx_seq_one_letter_code
_entity_poly.pdbx_strand_id
1 'polypeptide(L)'
;MVVAASFGTFHMAGIIITIAQQKGGAGKTTLAAHLALAWAVTGRRVAVVDIDPQGSLHQWFRLRRERRGDAGGDIDVVAITGWRVSAEVERQARHHDVVLVDSPPHAATEARLAVRAASLVLIPVQPSPMDLWATKATLDLAQTERVPALIVLNRVPPRANLTEAMLAEFLALGAPLARTRVGNRVALAASLAEGKGITEAAPSSLAAAEIAALALDVLGAAGSALRVA
;
A
#
# COMPACT_ATOMS: atom_id res chain seq x y z
N MET A 1 35.42 18.95 32.04
CA MET A 1 34.12 19.43 31.51
C MET A 1 33.96 18.79 30.12
N VAL A 2 33.27 17.63 30.06
CA VAL A 2 33.10 16.87 28.81
C VAL A 2 31.82 17.36 28.18
N VAL A 3 31.94 18.03 27.01
CA VAL A 3 30.80 18.47 26.20
C VAL A 3 30.26 17.21 25.52
N ALA A 4 29.12 16.72 25.99
CA ALA A 4 28.37 15.66 25.30
C ALA A 4 27.84 16.25 23.97
N ALA A 5 28.45 15.84 22.85
CA ALA A 5 27.92 16.12 21.53
C ALA A 5 26.58 15.37 21.38
N SER A 6 25.50 16.14 21.36
CA SER A 6 24.17 15.66 20.99
C SER A 6 24.22 15.29 19.51
N PHE A 7 24.39 14.02 19.20
CA PHE A 7 24.13 13.51 17.85
C PHE A 7 22.63 13.61 17.63
N GLY A 8 22.22 14.66 16.93
CA GLY A 8 20.85 14.75 16.42
C GLY A 8 20.59 13.53 15.55
N THR A 9 19.64 12.70 15.92
CA THR A 9 19.13 11.62 15.08
C THR A 9 18.59 12.24 13.82
N PHE A 10 19.34 12.14 12.72
CA PHE A 10 18.82 12.44 11.39
C PHE A 10 17.68 11.47 11.14
N HIS A 11 16.48 11.92 11.38
CA HIS A 11 15.28 11.15 11.05
C HIS A 11 15.12 11.23 9.54
N MET A 12 15.49 10.17 8.83
CA MET A 12 15.19 10.07 7.40
C MET A 12 13.68 10.13 7.23
N ALA A 13 13.21 10.92 6.25
CA ALA A 13 11.79 10.96 5.95
C ALA A 13 11.25 9.55 5.67
N GLY A 14 10.06 9.26 6.16
CA GLY A 14 9.44 7.95 6.00
C GLY A 14 9.20 7.61 4.53
N ILE A 15 9.16 6.32 4.24
CA ILE A 15 8.89 5.80 2.91
C ILE A 15 7.42 6.02 2.57
N ILE A 16 7.15 6.70 1.44
CA ILE A 16 5.79 6.97 0.96
C ILE A 16 5.42 5.94 -0.11
N ILE A 17 4.35 5.18 0.11
CA ILE A 17 3.86 4.15 -0.80
C ILE A 17 2.44 4.51 -1.22
N THR A 18 2.22 4.80 -2.50
CA THR A 18 0.89 5.05 -3.04
C THR A 18 0.35 3.79 -3.68
N ILE A 19 -0.80 3.29 -3.21
CA ILE A 19 -1.52 2.21 -3.88
C ILE A 19 -2.44 2.80 -4.92
N ALA A 20 -2.13 2.56 -6.19
CA ALA A 20 -2.88 3.12 -7.32
C ALA A 20 -3.26 2.03 -8.33
N GLN A 21 -4.49 2.07 -8.80
CA GLN A 21 -4.99 1.30 -9.93
C GLN A 21 -6.28 1.96 -10.42
N GLN A 22 -6.36 2.24 -11.71
CA GLN A 22 -7.53 2.91 -12.28
C GLN A 22 -8.78 2.02 -12.29
N LYS A 23 -8.60 0.70 -12.33
CA LYS A 23 -9.72 -0.24 -12.24
C LYS A 23 -10.26 -0.32 -10.81
N GLY A 24 -11.57 -0.19 -10.67
CA GLY A 24 -12.28 -0.47 -9.41
C GLY A 24 -12.20 -1.96 -9.05
N GLY A 25 -12.22 -2.28 -7.76
CA GLY A 25 -12.25 -3.68 -7.29
C GLY A 25 -10.91 -4.42 -7.31
N ALA A 26 -9.79 -3.80 -7.68
CA ALA A 26 -8.46 -4.41 -7.65
C ALA A 26 -7.95 -4.73 -6.23
N GLY A 27 -8.62 -4.21 -5.19
CA GLY A 27 -8.31 -4.49 -3.79
C GLY A 27 -7.35 -3.49 -3.15
N LYS A 28 -7.27 -2.25 -3.65
CA LYS A 28 -6.41 -1.19 -3.10
C LYS A 28 -6.60 -1.00 -1.61
N THR A 29 -7.80 -0.63 -1.18
CA THR A 29 -8.16 -0.40 0.22
C THR A 29 -7.94 -1.63 1.11
N THR A 30 -8.26 -2.83 0.59
CA THR A 30 -8.02 -4.07 1.32
C THR A 30 -6.52 -4.28 1.58
N LEU A 31 -5.69 -4.13 0.55
CA LEU A 31 -4.24 -4.24 0.71
C LEU A 31 -3.67 -3.12 1.57
N ALA A 32 -4.19 -1.89 1.46
CA ALA A 32 -3.79 -0.76 2.30
C ALA A 32 -3.94 -1.10 3.78
N ALA A 33 -5.13 -1.56 4.20
CA ALA A 33 -5.39 -1.93 5.58
C ALA A 33 -4.47 -3.05 6.08
N HIS A 34 -4.31 -4.12 5.28
CA HIS A 34 -3.49 -5.27 5.68
C HIS A 34 -1.99 -4.95 5.72
N LEU A 35 -1.46 -4.21 4.76
CA LEU A 35 -0.05 -3.82 4.73
C LEU A 35 0.28 -2.86 5.87
N ALA A 36 -0.58 -1.86 6.14
CA ALA A 36 -0.40 -0.95 7.26
C ALA A 36 -0.24 -1.70 8.58
N LEU A 37 -1.13 -2.65 8.86
CA LEU A 37 -1.07 -3.46 10.07
C LEU A 37 0.10 -4.45 10.06
N ALA A 38 0.46 -5.02 8.91
CA ALA A 38 1.63 -5.89 8.82
C ALA A 38 2.94 -5.15 9.16
N TRP A 39 3.05 -3.87 8.82
CA TRP A 39 4.20 -3.05 9.23
C TRP A 39 4.10 -2.62 10.70
N ALA A 40 2.91 -2.24 11.18
CA ALA A 40 2.71 -1.83 12.57
C ALA A 40 3.07 -2.94 13.57
N VAL A 41 2.69 -4.20 13.30
CA VAL A 41 3.06 -5.33 14.17
C VAL A 41 4.56 -5.61 14.20
N THR A 42 5.34 -5.09 13.26
CA THR A 42 6.82 -5.14 13.30
C THR A 42 7.45 -3.95 14.03
N GLY A 43 6.65 -3.11 14.67
CA GLY A 43 7.10 -1.95 15.45
C GLY A 43 7.37 -0.70 14.63
N ARG A 44 6.94 -0.64 13.37
CA ARG A 44 7.05 0.58 12.53
C ARG A 44 5.93 1.55 12.87
N ARG A 45 6.24 2.82 12.90
CA ARG A 45 5.25 3.90 12.95
C ARG A 45 4.65 4.04 11.55
N VAL A 46 3.36 3.80 11.42
CA VAL A 46 2.65 3.77 10.14
C VAL A 46 1.56 4.81 10.11
N ALA A 47 1.55 5.64 9.07
CA ALA A 47 0.41 6.48 8.73
C ALA A 47 -0.28 5.98 7.46
N VAL A 48 -1.59 6.12 7.42
CA VAL A 48 -2.41 5.85 6.24
C VAL A 48 -3.16 7.11 5.86
N VAL A 49 -3.02 7.52 4.60
CA VAL A 49 -3.73 8.67 4.04
C VAL A 49 -4.77 8.16 3.06
N ASP A 50 -6.04 8.25 3.46
CA ASP A 50 -7.19 7.88 2.63
C ASP A 50 -7.57 9.10 1.78
N ILE A 51 -7.33 9.03 0.48
CA ILE A 51 -7.69 10.10 -0.46
C ILE A 51 -8.90 9.73 -1.35
N ASP A 52 -9.51 8.56 -1.10
CA ASP A 52 -10.73 8.17 -1.78
C ASP A 52 -11.93 8.91 -1.15
N PRO A 53 -12.71 9.69 -1.93
CA PRO A 53 -13.92 10.34 -1.41
C PRO A 53 -14.95 9.39 -0.80
N GLN A 54 -14.92 8.09 -1.14
CA GLN A 54 -15.75 7.07 -0.50
C GLN A 54 -15.36 6.82 0.95
N GLY A 55 -14.12 7.11 1.34
CA GLY A 55 -13.62 7.01 2.71
C GLY A 55 -13.70 5.60 3.31
N SER A 56 -13.61 4.56 2.49
CA SER A 56 -13.79 3.18 2.94
C SER A 56 -12.73 2.76 3.96
N LEU A 57 -11.49 3.22 3.77
CA LEU A 57 -10.41 2.92 4.70
C LEU A 57 -10.59 3.65 6.03
N HIS A 58 -11.01 4.91 5.97
CA HIS A 58 -11.32 5.69 7.17
C HIS A 58 -12.50 5.10 7.96
N GLN A 59 -13.55 4.62 7.28
CA GLN A 59 -14.68 3.93 7.92
C GLN A 59 -14.24 2.64 8.61
N TRP A 60 -13.38 1.86 7.95
CA TRP A 60 -12.81 0.66 8.54
C TRP A 60 -11.97 0.97 9.79
N PHE A 61 -11.18 2.04 9.76
CA PHE A 61 -10.36 2.44 10.92
C PHE A 61 -11.22 2.86 12.11
N ARG A 62 -12.35 3.57 11.86
CA ARG A 62 -13.33 3.86 12.92
C ARG A 62 -13.85 2.58 13.54
N LEU A 63 -14.29 1.60 12.72
CA LEU A 63 -14.71 0.29 13.20
C LEU A 63 -13.62 -0.40 14.04
N ARG A 64 -12.35 -0.33 13.60
CA ARG A 64 -11.21 -0.87 14.34
C ARG A 64 -11.09 -0.24 15.72
N ARG A 65 -11.15 1.07 15.81
CA ARG A 65 -11.09 1.79 17.10
C ARG A 65 -12.27 1.45 18.02
N GLU A 66 -13.47 1.39 17.47
CA GLU A 66 -14.66 1.01 18.23
C GLU A 66 -14.55 -0.40 18.83
N ARG A 67 -13.98 -1.35 18.09
CA ARG A 67 -13.89 -2.75 18.52
C ARG A 67 -12.67 -3.07 19.38
N ARG A 68 -11.59 -2.33 19.25
CA ARG A 68 -10.31 -2.65 19.88
C ARG A 68 -9.85 -1.60 20.89
N GLY A 69 -10.57 -0.50 21.06
CA GLY A 69 -10.18 0.59 21.96
C GLY A 69 -8.75 1.09 21.66
N ASP A 70 -7.94 1.28 22.67
CA ASP A 70 -6.56 1.80 22.53
C ASP A 70 -5.66 0.89 21.70
N ALA A 71 -5.86 -0.43 21.75
CA ALA A 71 -5.13 -1.38 20.91
C ALA A 71 -5.45 -1.24 19.39
N GLY A 72 -6.47 -0.47 19.02
CA GLY A 72 -6.80 -0.13 17.64
C GLY A 72 -6.09 1.11 17.11
N GLY A 73 -5.32 1.82 17.97
CA GLY A 73 -4.62 3.07 17.62
C GLY A 73 -3.15 2.89 17.25
N ASP A 74 -2.75 1.71 16.80
CA ASP A 74 -1.39 1.35 16.40
C ASP A 74 -0.97 1.89 15.01
N ILE A 75 -1.91 2.49 14.28
CA ILE A 75 -1.69 3.20 13.01
C ILE A 75 -2.41 4.54 13.04
N ASP A 76 -1.84 5.57 12.42
CA ASP A 76 -2.51 6.85 12.22
C ASP A 76 -3.25 6.84 10.88
N VAL A 77 -4.52 7.25 10.89
CA VAL A 77 -5.34 7.32 9.65
C VAL A 77 -5.89 8.71 9.46
N VAL A 78 -5.62 9.31 8.31
CA VAL A 78 -6.07 10.64 7.91
C VAL A 78 -6.85 10.52 6.61
N ALA A 79 -8.06 11.10 6.57
CA ALA A 79 -8.83 11.24 5.34
C ALA A 79 -8.68 12.68 4.81
N ILE A 80 -8.29 12.83 3.55
CA ILE A 80 -8.07 14.13 2.91
C ILE A 80 -8.30 14.03 1.40
N THR A 81 -8.77 15.10 0.80
CA THR A 81 -8.98 15.21 -0.65
C THR A 81 -8.48 16.55 -1.19
N GLY A 82 -8.34 16.64 -2.51
CA GLY A 82 -7.99 17.87 -3.21
C GLY A 82 -6.50 18.25 -3.09
N TRP A 83 -6.19 19.53 -3.25
CA TRP A 83 -4.85 20.05 -3.39
C TRP A 83 -3.92 19.86 -2.18
N ARG A 84 -4.46 19.61 -0.99
CA ARG A 84 -3.68 19.41 0.24
C ARG A 84 -3.05 18.02 0.36
N VAL A 85 -3.37 17.09 -0.51
CA VAL A 85 -2.89 15.69 -0.45
C VAL A 85 -1.37 15.62 -0.33
N SER A 86 -0.62 16.28 -1.22
CA SER A 86 0.85 16.21 -1.18
C SER A 86 1.43 16.75 0.14
N ALA A 87 0.95 17.91 0.60
CA ALA A 87 1.43 18.51 1.84
C ALA A 87 1.14 17.63 3.07
N GLU A 88 -0.03 16.97 3.09
CA GLU A 88 -0.38 16.06 4.18
C GLU A 88 0.47 14.79 4.16
N VAL A 89 0.67 14.18 3.00
CA VAL A 89 1.53 12.99 2.83
C VAL A 89 2.96 13.28 3.30
N GLU A 90 3.53 14.43 2.88
CA GLU A 90 4.86 14.86 3.33
C GLU A 90 4.91 15.15 4.83
N ARG A 91 3.84 15.73 5.39
CA ARG A 91 3.72 15.95 6.84
C ARG A 91 3.77 14.63 7.61
N GLN A 92 3.03 13.63 7.15
CA GLN A 92 3.02 12.30 7.76
C GLN A 92 4.39 11.62 7.65
N ALA A 93 5.09 11.75 6.52
CA ALA A 93 6.41 11.17 6.32
C ALA A 93 7.50 11.72 7.27
N ARG A 94 7.30 12.92 7.83
CA ARG A 94 8.22 13.46 8.85
C ARG A 94 8.10 12.79 10.22
N HIS A 95 6.98 12.11 10.48
CA HIS A 95 6.68 11.56 11.81
C HIS A 95 6.55 10.03 11.82
N HIS A 96 6.44 9.40 10.64
CA HIS A 96 6.23 7.96 10.46
C HIS A 96 7.33 7.33 9.64
N ASP A 97 7.56 6.05 9.85
CA ASP A 97 8.56 5.28 9.10
C ASP A 97 8.01 4.86 7.73
N VAL A 98 6.68 4.67 7.64
CA VAL A 98 5.95 4.33 6.42
C VAL A 98 4.66 5.15 6.34
N VAL A 99 4.43 5.77 5.19
CA VAL A 99 3.16 6.41 4.85
C VAL A 99 2.54 5.66 3.68
N LEU A 100 1.33 5.17 3.88
CA LEU A 100 0.57 4.48 2.85
C LEU A 100 -0.57 5.38 2.37
N VAL A 101 -0.68 5.57 1.05
CA VAL A 101 -1.73 6.37 0.44
C VAL A 101 -2.69 5.45 -0.31
N ASP A 102 -3.97 5.41 0.09
CA ASP A 102 -5.04 4.71 -0.62
C ASP A 102 -5.73 5.66 -1.59
N SER A 103 -5.62 5.39 -2.89
CA SER A 103 -6.10 6.27 -3.94
C SER A 103 -7.43 5.80 -4.56
N PRO A 104 -8.28 6.74 -5.02
CA PRO A 104 -9.50 6.40 -5.72
C PRO A 104 -9.21 5.77 -7.11
N PRO A 105 -10.16 5.01 -7.69
CA PRO A 105 -9.96 4.35 -8.97
C PRO A 105 -9.90 5.32 -10.19
N HIS A 106 -10.58 6.44 -10.15
CA HIS A 106 -10.77 7.29 -11.34
C HIS A 106 -10.43 8.77 -11.16
N ALA A 107 -9.91 9.20 -10.01
CA ALA A 107 -9.59 10.60 -9.78
C ALA A 107 -8.21 10.94 -10.34
N ALA A 108 -8.17 11.53 -11.53
CA ALA A 108 -6.91 11.85 -12.21
C ALA A 108 -6.03 12.83 -11.42
N THR A 109 -6.63 13.83 -10.77
CA THR A 109 -5.87 14.89 -10.08
C THR A 109 -5.32 14.43 -8.74
N GLU A 110 -6.14 13.87 -7.86
CA GLU A 110 -5.72 13.40 -6.54
C GLU A 110 -4.76 12.21 -6.64
N ALA A 111 -5.06 11.25 -7.52
CA ALA A 111 -4.17 10.13 -7.79
C ALA A 111 -2.80 10.60 -8.30
N ARG A 112 -2.77 11.61 -9.18
CA ARG A 112 -1.52 12.20 -9.67
C ARG A 112 -0.72 12.86 -8.56
N LEU A 113 -1.37 13.63 -7.68
CA LEU A 113 -0.71 14.27 -6.52
C LEU A 113 -0.12 13.22 -5.56
N ALA A 114 -0.85 12.15 -5.31
CA ALA A 114 -0.39 11.04 -4.47
C ALA A 114 0.77 10.26 -5.11
N VAL A 115 0.69 9.98 -6.41
CA VAL A 115 1.79 9.33 -7.16
C VAL A 115 3.04 10.19 -7.13
N ARG A 116 2.92 11.49 -7.40
CA ARG A 116 4.06 12.42 -7.40
C ARG A 116 4.78 12.51 -6.05
N ALA A 117 4.05 12.38 -4.94
CA ALA A 117 4.63 12.40 -3.60
C ALA A 117 5.24 11.04 -3.18
N ALA A 118 5.01 9.97 -3.94
CA ALA A 118 5.38 8.62 -3.54
C ALA A 118 6.86 8.31 -3.77
N SER A 119 7.43 7.49 -2.90
CA SER A 119 8.71 6.79 -3.11
C SER A 119 8.53 5.55 -3.99
N LEU A 120 7.32 4.96 -3.98
CA LEU A 120 6.95 3.79 -4.76
C LEU A 120 5.44 3.79 -5.03
N VAL A 121 5.05 3.45 -6.26
CA VAL A 121 3.66 3.15 -6.60
C VAL A 121 3.44 1.63 -6.57
N LEU A 122 2.57 1.16 -5.67
CA LEU A 122 2.13 -0.24 -5.63
C LEU A 122 0.86 -0.41 -6.47
N ILE A 123 0.90 -1.29 -7.46
CA ILE A 123 -0.19 -1.48 -8.42
C ILE A 123 -0.79 -2.89 -8.24
N PRO A 124 -1.89 -3.04 -7.48
CA PRO A 124 -2.57 -4.32 -7.37
C PRO A 124 -3.33 -4.66 -8.65
N VAL A 125 -3.14 -5.87 -9.14
CA VAL A 125 -3.78 -6.38 -10.36
C VAL A 125 -4.33 -7.79 -10.15
N GLN A 126 -5.49 -8.06 -10.71
CA GLN A 126 -5.98 -9.43 -10.83
C GLN A 126 -5.40 -10.05 -12.11
N PRO A 127 -5.20 -11.37 -12.19
CA PRO A 127 -4.74 -12.03 -13.40
C PRO A 127 -5.86 -12.07 -14.45
N SER A 128 -6.12 -10.94 -15.09
CA SER A 128 -7.13 -10.78 -16.13
C SER A 128 -6.71 -9.77 -17.19
N PRO A 129 -7.17 -9.93 -18.45
CA PRO A 129 -6.89 -8.96 -19.52
C PRO A 129 -7.36 -7.54 -19.20
N MET A 130 -8.51 -7.41 -18.52
CA MET A 130 -9.06 -6.10 -18.13
C MET A 130 -8.17 -5.37 -17.14
N ASP A 131 -7.53 -6.09 -16.21
CA ASP A 131 -6.56 -5.52 -15.28
C ASP A 131 -5.27 -5.13 -15.99
N LEU A 132 -4.80 -5.94 -16.95
CA LEU A 132 -3.63 -5.63 -17.76
C LEU A 132 -3.79 -4.28 -18.48
N TRP A 133 -4.91 -4.05 -19.13
CA TRP A 133 -5.18 -2.80 -19.85
C TRP A 133 -5.25 -1.59 -18.91
N ALA A 134 -5.91 -1.74 -17.76
CA ALA A 134 -5.98 -0.67 -16.75
C ALA A 134 -4.62 -0.38 -16.10
N THR A 135 -3.74 -1.37 -16.02
CA THR A 135 -2.39 -1.23 -15.43
C THR A 135 -1.51 -0.31 -16.26
N LYS A 136 -1.60 -0.38 -17.59
CA LYS A 136 -0.81 0.48 -18.48
C LYS A 136 -0.99 1.96 -18.16
N ALA A 137 -2.22 2.43 -18.01
CA ALA A 137 -2.49 3.83 -17.70
C ALA A 137 -1.94 4.25 -16.32
N THR A 138 -1.90 3.34 -15.33
CA THR A 138 -1.29 3.61 -14.03
C THR A 138 0.24 3.65 -14.12
N LEU A 139 0.85 2.78 -14.93
CA LEU A 139 2.28 2.80 -15.20
C LEU A 139 2.70 4.07 -15.96
N ASP A 140 1.94 4.48 -16.97
CA ASP A 140 2.19 5.72 -17.71
C ASP A 140 2.15 6.95 -16.78
N LEU A 141 1.25 6.96 -15.80
CA LEU A 141 1.20 7.99 -14.76
C LEU A 141 2.45 7.97 -13.88
N ALA A 142 2.83 6.80 -13.36
CA ALA A 142 4.03 6.64 -12.53
C ALA A 142 5.30 7.08 -13.30
N GLN A 143 5.42 6.71 -14.57
CA GLN A 143 6.52 7.09 -15.44
C GLN A 143 6.53 8.61 -15.69
N THR A 144 5.38 9.23 -15.94
CA THR A 144 5.24 10.68 -16.12
C THR A 144 5.72 11.45 -14.90
N GLU A 145 5.37 10.96 -13.70
CA GLU A 145 5.80 11.57 -12.44
C GLU A 145 7.19 11.09 -11.98
N ARG A 146 7.86 10.22 -12.76
CA ARG A 146 9.19 9.65 -12.49
C ARG A 146 9.27 8.90 -11.16
N VAL A 147 8.21 8.21 -10.81
CA VAL A 147 8.13 7.40 -9.59
C VAL A 147 8.22 5.91 -9.95
N PRO A 148 9.06 5.13 -9.28
CA PRO A 148 9.14 3.69 -9.52
C PRO A 148 7.81 3.00 -9.17
N ALA A 149 7.47 1.95 -9.93
CA ALA A 149 6.26 1.18 -9.73
C ALA A 149 6.58 -0.29 -9.46
N LEU A 150 5.74 -0.93 -8.65
CA LEU A 150 5.77 -2.36 -8.36
C LEU A 150 4.37 -2.93 -8.60
N ILE A 151 4.25 -3.89 -9.50
CA ILE A 151 3.00 -4.62 -9.73
C ILE A 151 2.89 -5.76 -8.72
N VAL A 152 1.72 -5.97 -8.14
CA VAL A 152 1.42 -7.14 -7.29
C VAL A 152 0.22 -7.90 -7.82
N LEU A 153 0.38 -9.20 -8.08
CA LEU A 153 -0.74 -10.08 -8.37
C LEU A 153 -1.59 -10.27 -7.11
N ASN A 154 -2.82 -9.79 -7.17
CA ASN A 154 -3.79 -9.81 -6.09
C ASN A 154 -5.03 -10.61 -6.48
N ARG A 155 -5.72 -11.18 -5.49
CA ARG A 155 -6.89 -12.04 -5.70
C ARG A 155 -6.63 -13.16 -6.70
N VAL A 156 -5.43 -13.74 -6.63
CA VAL A 156 -5.03 -14.85 -7.50
C VAL A 156 -5.93 -16.06 -7.19
N PRO A 157 -6.70 -16.55 -8.17
CA PRO A 157 -7.52 -17.74 -7.96
C PRO A 157 -6.63 -18.98 -7.82
N PRO A 158 -7.05 -19.99 -7.04
CA PRO A 158 -6.31 -21.24 -6.94
C PRO A 158 -6.32 -21.98 -8.29
N ARG A 159 -5.17 -22.52 -8.70
CA ARG A 159 -5.01 -23.41 -9.87
C ARG A 159 -5.47 -22.81 -11.22
N ALA A 160 -5.26 -21.53 -11.45
CA ALA A 160 -5.66 -20.88 -12.69
C ALA A 160 -4.51 -20.86 -13.71
N ASN A 161 -4.61 -21.61 -14.79
CA ASN A 161 -3.70 -21.54 -15.94
C ASN A 161 -3.62 -20.11 -16.51
N LEU A 162 -4.72 -19.36 -16.43
CA LEU A 162 -4.76 -17.95 -16.82
C LEU A 162 -3.74 -17.09 -16.04
N THR A 163 -3.47 -17.40 -14.78
CA THR A 163 -2.50 -16.65 -13.98
C THR A 163 -1.11 -16.69 -14.59
N GLU A 164 -0.65 -17.85 -15.04
CA GLU A 164 0.69 -17.97 -15.64
C GLU A 164 0.76 -17.32 -17.03
N ALA A 165 -0.31 -17.42 -17.82
CA ALA A 165 -0.39 -16.71 -19.09
C ALA A 165 -0.36 -15.19 -18.89
N MET A 166 -1.14 -14.67 -17.93
CA MET A 166 -1.17 -13.24 -17.62
C MET A 166 0.13 -12.73 -17.00
N LEU A 167 0.90 -13.58 -16.30
CA LEU A 167 2.18 -13.21 -15.72
C LEU A 167 3.16 -12.72 -16.78
N ALA A 168 3.27 -13.43 -17.90
CA ALA A 168 4.13 -13.03 -19.02
C ALA A 168 3.72 -11.66 -19.60
N GLU A 169 2.41 -11.43 -19.72
CA GLU A 169 1.87 -10.15 -20.20
C GLU A 169 2.17 -8.99 -19.24
N PHE A 170 2.02 -9.20 -17.92
CA PHE A 170 2.39 -8.17 -16.94
C PHE A 170 3.90 -7.87 -16.93
N LEU A 171 4.75 -8.89 -17.07
CA LEU A 171 6.20 -8.70 -17.21
C LEU A 171 6.55 -7.88 -18.46
N ALA A 172 5.83 -8.08 -19.55
CA ALA A 172 6.05 -7.34 -20.79
C ALA A 172 5.70 -5.83 -20.68
N LEU A 173 4.99 -5.41 -19.62
CA LEU A 173 4.76 -3.98 -19.33
C LEU A 173 6.02 -3.23 -18.87
N GLY A 174 7.12 -3.94 -18.56
CA GLY A 174 8.41 -3.34 -18.21
C GLY A 174 8.54 -2.85 -16.75
N ALA A 175 7.50 -3.02 -15.93
CA ALA A 175 7.59 -2.75 -14.49
C ALA A 175 7.87 -4.03 -13.70
N PRO A 176 8.63 -3.95 -12.59
CA PRO A 176 8.88 -5.12 -11.76
C PRO A 176 7.59 -5.65 -11.13
N LEU A 177 7.52 -6.98 -11.00
CA LEU A 177 6.49 -7.69 -10.26
C LEU A 177 6.99 -8.02 -8.86
N ALA A 178 6.13 -7.87 -7.85
CA ALA A 178 6.38 -8.38 -6.52
C ALA A 178 6.58 -9.91 -6.59
N ARG A 179 7.50 -10.44 -5.80
CA ARG A 179 7.73 -11.89 -5.71
C ARG A 179 6.52 -12.61 -5.13
N THR A 180 5.85 -11.92 -4.21
CA THR A 180 4.67 -12.43 -3.52
C THR A 180 3.42 -12.22 -4.36
N ARG A 181 2.61 -13.27 -4.46
CA ARG A 181 1.25 -13.24 -5.02
C ARG A 181 0.26 -13.35 -3.86
N VAL A 182 -0.78 -12.53 -3.86
CA VAL A 182 -1.84 -12.59 -2.84
C VAL A 182 -3.02 -13.37 -3.40
N GLY A 183 -3.34 -14.48 -2.77
CA GLY A 183 -4.45 -15.34 -3.17
C GLY A 183 -5.83 -14.68 -2.97
N ASN A 184 -6.82 -15.15 -3.72
CA ASN A 184 -8.22 -14.76 -3.51
C ASN A 184 -8.77 -15.46 -2.25
N ARG A 185 -8.70 -14.78 -1.09
CA ARG A 185 -9.00 -15.35 0.21
C ARG A 185 -10.08 -14.58 0.92
N VAL A 186 -11.17 -15.26 1.26
CA VAL A 186 -12.29 -14.71 2.05
C VAL A 186 -11.80 -14.18 3.41
N ALA A 187 -10.79 -14.82 4.00
CA ALA A 187 -10.21 -14.43 5.28
C ALA A 187 -9.71 -12.98 5.34
N LEU A 188 -9.23 -12.42 4.21
CA LEU A 188 -8.82 -11.02 4.14
C LEU A 188 -10.00 -10.07 4.38
N ALA A 189 -11.14 -10.32 3.74
CA ALA A 189 -12.33 -9.50 3.95
C ALA A 189 -12.95 -9.75 5.35
N ALA A 190 -12.98 -11.01 5.79
CA ALA A 190 -13.54 -11.38 7.08
C ALA A 190 -12.79 -10.72 8.25
N SER A 191 -11.45 -10.71 8.22
CA SER A 191 -10.67 -10.05 9.27
C SER A 191 -10.91 -8.52 9.33
N LEU A 192 -11.04 -7.87 8.18
CA LEU A 192 -11.39 -6.43 8.15
C LEU A 192 -12.78 -6.16 8.73
N ALA A 193 -13.76 -7.05 8.52
CA ALA A 193 -15.08 -6.93 9.13
C ALA A 193 -15.03 -6.99 10.68
N GLU A 194 -13.95 -7.56 11.25
CA GLU A 194 -13.69 -7.57 12.69
C GLU A 194 -12.84 -6.38 13.18
N GLY A 195 -12.48 -5.43 12.31
CA GLY A 195 -11.56 -4.35 12.61
C GLY A 195 -10.11 -4.81 12.79
N LYS A 196 -9.75 -5.98 12.24
CA LYS A 196 -8.42 -6.59 12.33
C LYS A 196 -7.76 -6.72 10.96
N GLY A 197 -6.43 -6.74 10.93
CA GLY A 197 -5.68 -7.27 9.81
C GLY A 197 -5.58 -8.78 9.87
N ILE A 198 -5.26 -9.42 8.76
CA ILE A 198 -5.10 -10.89 8.72
C ILE A 198 -3.93 -11.37 9.59
N THR A 199 -2.88 -10.57 9.72
CA THR A 199 -1.72 -10.84 10.59
C THR A 199 -2.08 -10.87 12.07
N GLU A 200 -3.18 -10.21 12.46
CA GLU A 200 -3.73 -10.23 13.82
C GLU A 200 -4.80 -11.31 13.99
N ALA A 201 -5.71 -11.45 13.00
CA ALA A 201 -6.85 -12.33 13.10
C ALA A 201 -6.47 -13.82 12.94
N ALA A 202 -5.50 -14.11 12.08
CA ALA A 202 -5.06 -15.49 11.79
C ALA A 202 -3.55 -15.51 11.43
N PRO A 203 -2.64 -15.23 12.40
CA PRO A 203 -1.21 -15.04 12.14
C PRO A 203 -0.51 -16.25 11.52
N SER A 204 -0.99 -17.47 11.79
CA SER A 204 -0.44 -18.70 11.23
C SER A 204 -1.04 -19.10 9.87
N SER A 205 -1.92 -18.28 9.31
CA SER A 205 -2.57 -18.59 8.04
C SER A 205 -1.68 -18.28 6.83
N LEU A 206 -1.92 -18.96 5.71
CA LEU A 206 -1.24 -18.65 4.45
C LEU A 206 -1.53 -17.21 4.00
N ALA A 207 -2.73 -16.69 4.27
CA ALA A 207 -3.07 -15.31 3.96
C ALA A 207 -2.20 -14.31 4.75
N ALA A 208 -1.93 -14.57 6.03
CA ALA A 208 -1.04 -13.74 6.84
C ALA A 208 0.41 -13.82 6.34
N ALA A 209 0.88 -15.01 5.97
CA ALA A 209 2.21 -15.20 5.39
C ALA A 209 2.37 -14.44 4.06
N GLU A 210 1.35 -14.49 3.18
CA GLU A 210 1.35 -13.74 1.93
C GLU A 210 1.40 -12.23 2.16
N ILE A 211 0.61 -11.68 3.09
CA ILE A 211 0.63 -10.25 3.40
C ILE A 211 1.95 -9.83 4.04
N ALA A 212 2.50 -10.63 4.96
CA ALA A 212 3.80 -10.34 5.58
C ALA A 212 4.94 -10.36 4.54
N ALA A 213 4.95 -11.34 3.63
CA ALA A 213 5.93 -11.42 2.56
C ALA A 213 5.80 -10.24 1.57
N LEU A 214 4.57 -9.87 1.19
CA LEU A 214 4.32 -8.70 0.34
C LEU A 214 4.81 -7.40 1.02
N ALA A 215 4.59 -7.26 2.32
CA ALA A 215 5.07 -6.10 3.07
C ALA A 215 6.60 -5.94 3.00
N LEU A 216 7.35 -7.06 2.99
CA LEU A 216 8.80 -7.05 2.79
C LEU A 216 9.19 -6.72 1.34
N ASP A 217 8.51 -7.31 0.36
CA ASP A 217 8.76 -7.04 -1.06
C ASP A 217 8.60 -5.54 -1.37
N VAL A 218 7.53 -4.92 -0.86
CA VAL A 218 7.22 -3.50 -1.07
C VAL A 218 8.29 -2.60 -0.45
N LEU A 219 8.69 -2.84 0.80
CA LEU A 219 9.75 -2.06 1.45
C LEU A 219 11.10 -2.26 0.78
N GLY A 220 11.41 -3.47 0.33
CA GLY A 220 12.62 -3.78 -0.41
C GLY A 220 12.69 -3.02 -1.74
N ALA A 221 11.59 -2.96 -2.49
CA ALA A 221 11.50 -2.23 -3.74
C ALA A 221 11.64 -0.71 -3.52
N ALA A 222 10.93 -0.16 -2.52
CA ALA A 222 11.02 1.27 -2.18
C ALA A 222 12.44 1.67 -1.73
N GLY A 223 13.08 0.86 -0.89
CA GLY A 223 14.45 1.12 -0.43
C GLY A 223 15.50 0.99 -1.54
N SER A 224 15.27 0.16 -2.55
CA SER A 224 16.14 0.07 -3.73
C SER A 224 15.99 1.30 -4.62
N ALA A 225 14.77 1.79 -4.80
CA ALA A 225 14.48 2.99 -5.58
C ALA A 225 15.15 4.25 -4.99
N LEU A 226 15.11 4.41 -3.66
CA LEU A 226 15.74 5.53 -2.95
C LEU A 226 17.29 5.53 -3.04
N ARG A 227 17.91 4.41 -3.37
CA ARG A 227 19.38 4.32 -3.55
C ARG A 227 19.84 4.66 -4.96
N VAL A 228 18.94 4.72 -5.91
CA VAL A 228 19.25 4.95 -7.34
C VAL A 228 18.91 6.40 -7.75
N ALA A 229 18.08 7.09 -6.97
CA ALA A 229 17.71 8.50 -7.18
C ALA A 229 18.70 9.46 -6.51
#